data_6ed60e1e604406048e65ece6744dfd74
#
_entry.id   6ed60e1e604406048e65ece6744dfd74
#
_cell.length_a   1.000
_cell.length_b   1.000
_cell.length_c   1.000
_cell.angle_alpha   90.00
_cell.angle_beta   90.00
_cell.angle_gamma   90.00
#
_symmetry.space_group_name_H-M   'P 1'
#
loop_
_entity.id
_entity.type
_entity.pdbx_description
1 polymer ?
#
loop_
_entity_poly.entity_id
_entity_poly.type
_entity_poly.pdbx_seq_one_letter_code
_entity_poly.pdbx_strand_id
1 'polypeptide(L)'
;LDNSLTVSREKVAERIANGEHYVIRFKTPVNEILELKDIIRGDIKFDTNLLDDKVLFKSDGMPTYHLANIVDDHLMETSHVIRGEEWLPSLPLHYLLYRSFGWEAPEFAHLPLILKPIGNGKLSKRDGDKLGFPVFPLQWRDASSKTISNGYKEAGFFPEAVINFLALLGWNDGTEQEIFSLAELIEKFDLKRIHKSGAKFDPEKNKWFNHQYLQKQTNESLAEAFKVILEEKGISTSLD
;
A
#
# COMPACT_ATOMS: atom_id res chain seq x y z
N LEU A 1 8.39 -35.45 1.80
CA LEU A 1 9.23 -34.47 1.11
C LEU A 1 10.61 -34.47 1.75
N ASP A 2 11.63 -34.69 0.94
CA ASP A 2 13.02 -34.62 1.41
C ASP A 2 13.39 -33.19 1.70
N ASN A 3 14.05 -32.96 2.83
CA ASN A 3 14.54 -31.66 3.23
C ASN A 3 15.84 -31.79 4.05
N SER A 4 16.47 -30.68 4.41
CA SER A 4 17.72 -30.67 5.15
C SER A 4 17.64 -31.27 6.58
N LEU A 5 16.45 -31.62 7.06
CA LEU A 5 16.24 -32.31 8.33
C LEU A 5 16.12 -33.82 8.16
N THR A 6 15.75 -34.30 6.96
CA THR A 6 15.52 -35.72 6.64
C THR A 6 16.62 -36.32 5.76
N VAL A 7 17.49 -35.50 5.18
CA VAL A 7 18.59 -35.89 4.28
C VAL A 7 19.91 -35.34 4.83
N SER A 8 21.00 -36.15 4.77
CA SER A 8 22.30 -35.69 5.23
C SER A 8 22.84 -34.54 4.38
N ARG A 9 23.72 -33.72 4.97
CA ARG A 9 24.31 -32.55 4.28
C ARG A 9 25.10 -32.94 3.04
N GLU A 10 25.82 -34.06 3.09
CA GLU A 10 26.59 -34.64 1.98
C GLU A 10 25.68 -35.00 0.81
N LYS A 11 24.56 -35.65 1.09
CA LYS A 11 23.57 -36.02 0.07
C LYS A 11 22.84 -34.83 -0.51
N VAL A 12 22.60 -33.79 0.30
CA VAL A 12 22.04 -32.51 -0.21
C VAL A 12 23.02 -31.86 -1.15
N ALA A 13 24.31 -31.78 -0.78
CA ALA A 13 25.36 -31.22 -1.65
C ALA A 13 25.51 -31.99 -2.97
N GLU A 14 25.49 -33.33 -2.92
CA GLU A 14 25.51 -34.19 -4.10
C GLU A 14 24.32 -33.90 -5.04
N ARG A 15 23.11 -33.83 -4.51
CA ARG A 15 21.90 -33.57 -5.29
C ARG A 15 21.93 -32.18 -5.95
N ILE A 16 22.41 -31.16 -5.23
CA ILE A 16 22.60 -29.82 -5.76
C ILE A 16 23.65 -29.83 -6.90
N ALA A 17 24.79 -30.53 -6.68
CA ALA A 17 25.83 -30.65 -7.69
C ALA A 17 25.34 -31.38 -8.97
N ASN A 18 24.39 -32.30 -8.81
CA ASN A 18 23.75 -33.01 -9.92
C ASN A 18 22.64 -32.19 -10.61
N GLY A 19 22.43 -30.92 -10.21
CA GLY A 19 21.46 -30.02 -10.83
C GLY A 19 19.99 -30.26 -10.43
N GLU A 20 19.73 -30.97 -9.32
CA GLU A 20 18.36 -31.12 -8.85
C GLU A 20 17.79 -29.77 -8.38
N HIS A 21 16.52 -29.53 -8.75
CA HIS A 21 15.81 -28.34 -8.33
C HIS A 21 15.55 -28.36 -6.81
N TYR A 22 15.81 -27.24 -6.16
CA TYR A 22 15.59 -27.07 -4.75
C TYR A 22 15.03 -25.69 -4.42
N VAL A 23 14.51 -25.53 -3.21
CA VAL A 23 14.09 -24.26 -2.65
C VAL A 23 14.81 -24.02 -1.33
N ILE A 24 15.03 -22.76 -0.99
CA ILE A 24 15.55 -22.39 0.33
C ILE A 24 14.38 -21.90 1.19
N ARG A 25 14.22 -22.52 2.36
CA ARG A 25 13.22 -22.12 3.35
C ARG A 25 13.86 -21.45 4.55
N PHE A 26 13.14 -20.49 5.12
CA PHE A 26 13.48 -19.98 6.42
C PHE A 26 13.17 -21.05 7.46
N LYS A 27 14.13 -21.35 8.34
CA LYS A 27 13.87 -22.21 9.48
C LYS A 27 13.43 -21.34 10.65
N THR A 28 12.14 -21.34 10.90
CA THR A 28 11.53 -20.57 11.98
C THR A 28 11.99 -21.11 13.33
N PRO A 29 12.44 -20.26 14.28
CA PRO A 29 12.69 -20.70 15.64
C PRO A 29 11.38 -21.20 16.28
N VAL A 30 11.49 -22.19 17.16
CA VAL A 30 10.35 -22.76 17.87
C VAL A 30 10.33 -22.31 19.33
N ASN A 31 9.17 -22.30 19.96
CA ASN A 31 8.96 -21.97 21.38
C ASN A 31 9.43 -20.56 21.77
N GLU A 32 9.27 -19.60 20.87
CA GLU A 32 9.60 -18.20 21.13
C GLU A 32 8.35 -17.32 20.95
N ILE A 33 8.19 -16.33 21.82
CA ILE A 33 7.20 -15.26 21.67
C ILE A 33 7.94 -14.02 21.23
N LEU A 34 7.63 -13.55 20.02
CA LEU A 34 8.15 -12.30 19.49
C LEU A 34 7.26 -11.15 19.98
N GLU A 35 7.85 -10.19 20.67
CA GLU A 35 7.19 -8.94 21.05
C GLU A 35 7.66 -7.85 20.09
N LEU A 36 6.79 -7.47 19.16
CA LEU A 36 7.09 -6.51 18.10
C LEU A 36 6.25 -5.25 18.29
N LYS A 37 6.84 -4.12 17.91
CA LYS A 37 6.17 -2.83 18.00
C LYS A 37 5.79 -2.35 16.59
N ASP A 38 4.56 -1.89 16.48
CA ASP A 38 4.06 -1.22 15.27
C ASP A 38 3.56 0.18 15.63
N ILE A 39 3.89 1.18 14.83
CA ILE A 39 3.57 2.59 15.12
C ILE A 39 2.05 2.79 15.30
N ILE A 40 1.24 2.10 14.48
CA ILE A 40 -0.21 2.25 14.47
C ILE A 40 -0.89 1.22 15.37
N ARG A 41 -0.46 -0.06 15.29
CA ARG A 41 -1.11 -1.18 16.00
C ARG A 41 -0.68 -1.28 17.45
N GLY A 42 0.48 -0.70 17.80
CA GLY A 42 1.09 -0.81 19.13
C GLY A 42 1.88 -2.11 19.31
N ASP A 43 1.94 -2.60 20.53
CA ASP A 43 2.68 -3.82 20.85
C ASP A 43 1.90 -5.07 20.42
N ILE A 44 2.56 -5.95 19.67
CA ILE A 44 1.96 -7.15 19.09
C ILE A 44 2.84 -8.36 19.46
N LYS A 45 2.19 -9.44 19.89
CA LYS A 45 2.87 -10.70 20.23
C LYS A 45 2.58 -11.75 19.17
N PHE A 46 3.63 -12.45 18.75
CA PHE A 46 3.54 -13.56 17.81
C PHE A 46 4.18 -14.81 18.41
N ASP A 47 3.45 -15.91 18.42
CA ASP A 47 3.99 -17.23 18.77
C ASP A 47 4.64 -17.85 17.54
N THR A 48 5.94 -18.10 17.60
CA THR A 48 6.69 -18.67 16.46
C THR A 48 6.23 -20.10 16.12
N ASN A 49 5.61 -20.82 17.03
CA ASN A 49 5.05 -22.14 16.76
C ASN A 49 3.86 -22.10 15.77
N LEU A 50 3.26 -20.94 15.56
CA LEU A 50 2.18 -20.73 14.59
C LEU A 50 2.69 -20.29 13.21
N LEU A 51 4.01 -20.08 13.09
CA LEU A 51 4.63 -19.68 11.83
C LEU A 51 5.13 -20.90 11.06
N ASP A 52 4.96 -20.89 9.77
CA ASP A 52 5.50 -21.92 8.88
C ASP A 52 6.88 -21.52 8.30
N ASP A 53 7.65 -22.51 7.92
CA ASP A 53 8.94 -22.33 7.24
C ASP A 53 8.71 -21.84 5.81
N LYS A 54 8.65 -20.53 5.61
CA LYS A 54 8.38 -19.92 4.30
C LYS A 54 9.52 -20.14 3.31
N VAL A 55 9.18 -20.35 2.04
CA VAL A 55 10.16 -20.35 0.94
C VAL A 55 10.69 -18.93 0.78
N LEU A 56 12.01 -18.79 0.83
CA LEU A 56 12.71 -17.54 0.59
C LEU A 56 13.30 -17.46 -0.82
N PHE A 57 13.76 -18.60 -1.35
CA PHE A 57 14.36 -18.68 -2.67
C PHE A 57 13.74 -19.83 -3.45
N LYS A 58 13.25 -19.55 -4.64
CA LYS A 58 12.54 -20.49 -5.49
C LYS A 58 13.49 -21.32 -6.33
N SER A 59 13.00 -22.44 -6.85
CA SER A 59 13.75 -23.35 -7.72
C SER A 59 14.10 -22.77 -9.10
N ASP A 60 13.47 -21.66 -9.49
CA ASP A 60 13.77 -20.91 -10.71
C ASP A 60 14.94 -19.90 -10.56
N GLY A 61 15.58 -19.87 -9.39
CA GLY A 61 16.67 -18.95 -9.10
C GLY A 61 16.25 -17.55 -8.67
N MET A 62 14.95 -17.35 -8.37
CA MET A 62 14.42 -16.05 -7.95
C MET A 62 14.05 -16.03 -6.47
N PRO A 63 14.34 -14.95 -5.74
CA PRO A 63 13.85 -14.79 -4.38
C PRO A 63 12.32 -14.67 -4.36
N THR A 64 11.72 -15.02 -3.23
CA THR A 64 10.34 -14.64 -2.96
C THR A 64 10.28 -13.18 -2.52
N TYR A 65 9.08 -12.60 -2.56
CA TYR A 65 8.85 -11.23 -2.07
C TYR A 65 9.42 -11.01 -0.66
N HIS A 66 9.26 -11.97 0.24
CA HIS A 66 9.72 -11.85 1.62
C HIS A 66 11.23 -11.63 1.74
N LEU A 67 12.02 -12.35 0.95
CA LEU A 67 13.47 -12.17 0.97
C LEU A 67 13.87 -10.90 0.21
N ALA A 68 13.33 -10.68 -0.98
CA ALA A 68 13.67 -9.52 -1.81
C ALA A 68 13.38 -8.21 -1.07
N ASN A 69 12.17 -8.10 -0.47
CA ASN A 69 11.78 -6.89 0.27
C ASN A 69 12.74 -6.56 1.42
N ILE A 70 13.16 -7.55 2.23
CA ILE A 70 14.08 -7.32 3.35
C ILE A 70 15.45 -6.85 2.88
N VAL A 71 15.95 -7.44 1.79
CA VAL A 71 17.25 -7.06 1.21
C VAL A 71 17.18 -5.66 0.62
N ASP A 72 16.13 -5.36 -0.14
CA ASP A 72 15.95 -4.05 -0.77
C ASP A 72 15.77 -2.95 0.30
N ASP A 73 14.92 -3.18 1.31
CA ASP A 73 14.71 -2.24 2.41
C ASP A 73 16.01 -1.95 3.18
N HIS A 74 16.84 -2.97 3.43
CA HIS A 74 18.13 -2.80 4.10
C HIS A 74 19.11 -2.01 3.22
N LEU A 75 19.28 -2.39 1.95
CA LEU A 75 20.22 -1.75 1.04
C LEU A 75 19.83 -0.33 0.67
N MET A 76 18.54 -0.02 0.68
CA MET A 76 17.99 1.32 0.45
C MET A 76 17.92 2.17 1.73
N GLU A 77 18.36 1.63 2.86
CA GLU A 77 18.31 2.30 4.17
C GLU A 77 16.89 2.78 4.54
N THR A 78 15.88 1.95 4.25
CA THR A 78 14.47 2.23 4.55
C THR A 78 14.29 2.35 6.07
N SER A 79 13.92 3.53 6.55
CA SER A 79 13.71 3.80 7.97
C SER A 79 12.34 3.33 8.48
N HIS A 80 11.30 3.41 7.63
CA HIS A 80 9.93 3.09 7.98
C HIS A 80 9.28 2.26 6.87
N VAL A 81 8.72 1.11 7.23
CA VAL A 81 7.91 0.27 6.34
C VAL A 81 6.44 0.57 6.59
N ILE A 82 5.83 1.36 5.70
CA ILE A 82 4.42 1.76 5.78
C ILE A 82 3.64 0.96 4.74
N ARG A 83 2.68 0.11 5.19
CA ARG A 83 1.92 -0.77 4.29
C ARG A 83 0.55 -1.12 4.86
N GLY A 84 -0.32 -1.73 4.06
CA GLY A 84 -1.63 -2.17 4.52
C GLY A 84 -1.58 -3.30 5.55
N GLU A 85 -2.55 -3.36 6.44
CA GLU A 85 -2.62 -4.36 7.53
C GLU A 85 -2.74 -5.82 7.05
N GLU A 86 -3.07 -6.04 5.79
CA GLU A 86 -3.03 -7.37 5.19
C GLU A 86 -1.63 -8.00 5.20
N TRP A 87 -0.59 -7.20 5.38
CA TRP A 87 0.79 -7.63 5.51
C TRP A 87 1.23 -7.88 6.96
N LEU A 88 0.39 -7.57 7.94
CA LEU A 88 0.69 -7.76 9.36
C LEU A 88 1.08 -9.22 9.70
N PRO A 89 0.44 -10.26 9.12
CA PRO A 89 0.87 -11.64 9.33
C PRO A 89 2.29 -11.97 8.85
N SER A 90 2.87 -11.14 7.97
CA SER A 90 4.25 -11.31 7.48
C SER A 90 5.29 -10.62 8.37
N LEU A 91 4.86 -9.74 9.27
CA LEU A 91 5.75 -8.98 10.15
C LEU A 91 6.71 -9.87 10.96
N PRO A 92 6.27 -10.96 11.61
CA PRO A 92 7.19 -11.79 12.38
C PRO A 92 8.27 -12.46 11.53
N LEU A 93 7.94 -12.91 10.31
CA LEU A 93 8.92 -13.45 9.39
C LEU A 93 9.95 -12.39 8.96
N HIS A 94 9.48 -11.18 8.61
CA HIS A 94 10.37 -10.10 8.19
C HIS A 94 11.32 -9.70 9.32
N TYR A 95 10.82 -9.56 10.55
CA TYR A 95 11.64 -9.29 11.72
C TYR A 95 12.69 -10.38 11.95
N LEU A 96 12.30 -11.65 11.87
CA LEU A 96 13.20 -12.79 11.99
C LEU A 96 14.29 -12.81 10.91
N LEU A 97 13.97 -12.36 9.69
CA LEU A 97 14.96 -12.23 8.62
C LEU A 97 15.98 -11.13 8.92
N TYR A 98 15.57 -9.93 9.34
CA TYR A 98 16.49 -8.88 9.79
C TYR A 98 17.40 -9.40 10.90
N ARG A 99 16.84 -10.06 11.91
CA ARG A 99 17.60 -10.66 13.02
C ARG A 99 18.60 -11.70 12.53
N SER A 100 18.23 -12.54 11.57
CA SER A 100 19.10 -13.60 11.04
C SER A 100 20.26 -13.07 10.20
N PHE A 101 20.07 -11.94 9.53
CA PHE A 101 21.14 -11.25 8.81
C PHE A 101 22.00 -10.36 9.73
N GLY A 102 21.63 -10.19 11.00
CA GLY A 102 22.30 -9.27 11.91
C GLY A 102 22.05 -7.80 11.56
N TRP A 103 20.95 -7.51 10.87
CA TRP A 103 20.55 -6.16 10.48
C TRP A 103 19.56 -5.57 11.47
N GLU A 104 19.63 -4.26 11.64
CA GLU A 104 18.61 -3.52 12.37
C GLU A 104 17.32 -3.47 11.54
N ALA A 105 16.19 -3.78 12.17
CA ALA A 105 14.90 -3.72 11.50
C ALA A 105 14.38 -2.26 11.43
N PRO A 106 13.73 -1.85 10.34
CA PRO A 106 13.07 -0.55 10.25
C PRO A 106 11.88 -0.46 11.22
N GLU A 107 11.35 0.73 11.41
CA GLU A 107 10.06 0.89 12.08
C GLU A 107 8.92 0.42 11.16
N PHE A 108 7.88 -0.21 11.76
CA PHE A 108 6.74 -0.73 11.01
C PHE A 108 5.47 0.06 11.32
N ALA A 109 4.68 0.33 10.29
CA ALA A 109 3.38 0.97 10.39
C ALA A 109 2.37 0.27 9.47
N HIS A 110 1.45 -0.50 10.07
CA HIS A 110 0.41 -1.22 9.31
C HIS A 110 -0.89 -0.42 9.29
N LEU A 111 -1.14 0.21 8.14
CA LEU A 111 -2.33 1.02 7.87
C LEU A 111 -3.60 0.17 7.84
N PRO A 112 -4.74 0.69 8.34
CA PRO A 112 -6.02 0.02 8.20
C PRO A 112 -6.44 -0.07 6.73
N LEU A 113 -7.33 -1.04 6.44
CA LEU A 113 -7.88 -1.18 5.10
C LEU A 113 -8.82 -0.03 4.76
N ILE A 114 -8.78 0.41 3.51
CA ILE A 114 -9.86 1.20 2.93
C ILE A 114 -10.99 0.24 2.56
N LEU A 115 -12.16 0.46 3.16
CA LEU A 115 -13.33 -0.39 3.01
C LEU A 115 -14.24 0.10 1.89
N LYS A 116 -15.01 -0.82 1.32
CA LYS A 116 -16.01 -0.53 0.30
C LYS A 116 -17.06 0.46 0.82
N PRO A 117 -17.58 1.36 -0.03
CA PRO A 117 -18.69 2.25 0.34
C PRO A 117 -19.98 1.47 0.66
N ILE A 118 -20.20 0.37 -0.07
CA ILE A 118 -21.38 -0.51 0.07
C ILE A 118 -20.90 -1.94 0.34
N GLY A 119 -21.51 -2.59 1.33
CA GLY A 119 -21.15 -3.93 1.76
C GLY A 119 -19.93 -3.97 2.66
N ASN A 120 -19.29 -5.13 2.77
CA ASN A 120 -18.14 -5.39 3.64
C ASN A 120 -16.88 -5.68 2.84
N GLY A 121 -15.73 -5.49 3.48
CA GLY A 121 -14.42 -5.87 2.97
C GLY A 121 -13.64 -4.74 2.31
N LYS A 122 -12.41 -5.08 1.91
CA LYS A 122 -11.45 -4.15 1.31
C LYS A 122 -11.94 -3.61 -0.04
N LEU A 123 -11.80 -2.31 -0.24
CA LEU A 123 -12.02 -1.66 -1.54
C LEU A 123 -11.02 -2.21 -2.56
N SER A 124 -11.52 -2.62 -3.70
CA SER A 124 -10.71 -3.08 -4.84
C SER A 124 -10.85 -2.14 -6.05
N LYS A 125 -9.89 -2.21 -6.97
CA LYS A 125 -9.93 -1.45 -8.23
C LYS A 125 -11.22 -1.70 -9.02
N ARG A 126 -11.71 -2.95 -9.02
CA ARG A 126 -12.96 -3.33 -9.71
C ARG A 126 -14.22 -2.77 -9.07
N ASP A 127 -14.16 -2.39 -7.79
CA ASP A 127 -15.31 -1.78 -7.11
C ASP A 127 -15.51 -0.34 -7.61
N GLY A 128 -14.43 0.41 -7.90
CA GLY A 128 -14.50 1.74 -8.51
C GLY A 128 -15.20 1.72 -9.85
N ASP A 129 -14.80 0.82 -10.77
CA ASP A 129 -15.41 0.67 -12.08
C ASP A 129 -16.91 0.33 -11.99
N LYS A 130 -17.28 -0.56 -11.06
CA LYS A 130 -18.68 -0.97 -10.86
C LYS A 130 -19.56 0.11 -10.26
N LEU A 131 -19.01 0.92 -9.37
CA LEU A 131 -19.73 1.93 -8.59
C LEU A 131 -19.59 3.35 -9.19
N GLY A 132 -18.80 3.48 -10.27
CA GLY A 132 -18.69 4.71 -11.06
C GLY A 132 -17.85 5.81 -10.42
N PHE A 133 -16.84 5.46 -9.64
CA PHE A 133 -15.88 6.42 -9.10
C PHE A 133 -14.43 6.04 -9.44
N PRO A 134 -13.53 7.02 -9.64
CA PRO A 134 -12.14 6.76 -9.99
C PRO A 134 -11.37 6.16 -8.82
N VAL A 135 -10.42 5.27 -9.14
CA VAL A 135 -9.48 4.65 -8.17
C VAL A 135 -8.04 5.00 -8.51
N PHE A 136 -7.77 5.30 -9.78
CA PHE A 136 -6.44 5.67 -10.25
C PHE A 136 -6.30 7.19 -10.35
N PRO A 137 -5.08 7.74 -10.15
CA PRO A 137 -4.83 9.16 -10.39
C PRO A 137 -5.12 9.59 -11.83
N LEU A 138 -4.70 8.76 -12.79
CA LEU A 138 -4.87 8.96 -14.23
C LEU A 138 -5.67 7.80 -14.83
N GLN A 139 -6.24 8.02 -16.03
CA GLN A 139 -6.90 6.96 -16.76
C GLN A 139 -5.97 5.75 -16.93
N TRP A 140 -6.51 4.59 -16.62
CA TRP A 140 -5.81 3.33 -16.75
C TRP A 140 -6.44 2.46 -17.84
N ARG A 141 -5.58 1.96 -18.75
CA ARG A 141 -5.98 0.97 -19.74
C ARG A 141 -5.35 -0.38 -19.38
N ASP A 142 -6.17 -1.37 -19.11
CA ASP A 142 -5.71 -2.73 -18.90
C ASP A 142 -5.22 -3.34 -20.23
N ALA A 143 -3.97 -3.81 -20.26
CA ALA A 143 -3.35 -4.32 -21.47
C ALA A 143 -3.98 -5.64 -21.95
N SER A 144 -4.53 -6.45 -21.04
CA SER A 144 -5.09 -7.76 -21.32
C SER A 144 -6.57 -7.69 -21.70
N SER A 145 -7.38 -6.97 -20.92
CA SER A 145 -8.83 -6.86 -21.09
C SER A 145 -9.25 -5.70 -22.01
N LYS A 146 -8.32 -4.78 -22.31
CA LYS A 146 -8.57 -3.51 -23.03
C LYS A 146 -9.62 -2.61 -22.35
N THR A 147 -10.02 -2.92 -21.13
CA THR A 147 -10.92 -2.04 -20.36
C THR A 147 -10.21 -0.75 -19.99
N ILE A 148 -10.99 0.34 -19.99
CA ILE A 148 -10.51 1.66 -19.60
C ILE A 148 -11.19 2.02 -18.29
N SER A 149 -10.38 2.24 -17.24
CA SER A 149 -10.84 2.80 -15.96
C SER A 149 -10.52 4.27 -15.93
N ASN A 150 -11.51 5.09 -15.63
CA ASN A 150 -11.34 6.53 -15.55
C ASN A 150 -10.46 6.91 -14.36
N GLY A 151 -9.62 7.94 -14.51
CA GLY A 151 -8.78 8.49 -13.46
C GLY A 151 -9.42 9.68 -12.75
N TYR A 152 -8.85 10.06 -11.59
CA TYR A 152 -9.27 11.26 -10.87
C TYR A 152 -9.13 12.51 -11.72
N LYS A 153 -8.03 12.63 -12.46
CA LYS A 153 -7.77 13.76 -13.37
C LYS A 153 -8.86 13.88 -14.44
N GLU A 154 -9.15 12.79 -15.15
CA GLU A 154 -10.15 12.75 -16.22
C GLU A 154 -11.58 12.91 -15.68
N ALA A 155 -11.81 12.56 -14.41
CA ALA A 155 -13.06 12.81 -13.71
C ALA A 155 -13.19 14.25 -13.17
N GLY A 156 -12.18 15.12 -13.40
CA GLY A 156 -12.22 16.53 -13.01
C GLY A 156 -11.92 16.81 -11.54
N PHE A 157 -11.19 15.92 -10.88
CA PHE A 157 -10.74 16.15 -9.51
C PHE A 157 -9.42 16.92 -9.47
N PHE A 158 -9.34 17.89 -8.56
CA PHE A 158 -8.10 18.58 -8.24
C PHE A 158 -7.18 17.67 -7.41
N PRO A 159 -5.86 17.64 -7.69
CA PRO A 159 -4.91 16.83 -6.93
C PRO A 159 -4.95 17.11 -5.43
N GLU A 160 -5.07 18.38 -5.04
CA GLU A 160 -5.12 18.82 -3.64
C GLU A 160 -6.38 18.28 -2.94
N ALA A 161 -7.52 18.22 -3.64
CA ALA A 161 -8.76 17.66 -3.11
C ALA A 161 -8.62 16.17 -2.84
N VAL A 162 -8.01 15.44 -3.77
CA VAL A 162 -7.76 13.99 -3.63
C VAL A 162 -6.80 13.72 -2.49
N ILE A 163 -5.69 14.47 -2.39
CA ILE A 163 -4.71 14.34 -1.31
C ILE A 163 -5.37 14.59 0.05
N ASN A 164 -6.14 15.67 0.18
CA ASN A 164 -6.83 16.00 1.43
C ASN A 164 -7.85 14.93 1.82
N PHE A 165 -8.66 14.44 0.87
CA PHE A 165 -9.61 13.38 1.10
C PHE A 165 -8.92 12.08 1.54
N LEU A 166 -7.84 11.67 0.86
CA LEU A 166 -7.08 10.47 1.21
C LEU A 166 -6.41 10.59 2.58
N ALA A 167 -5.89 11.77 2.93
CA ALA A 167 -5.30 11.99 4.26
C ALA A 167 -6.33 11.74 5.37
N LEU A 168 -7.57 12.19 5.19
CA LEU A 168 -8.64 12.01 6.19
C LEU A 168 -9.28 10.61 6.17
N LEU A 169 -8.89 9.73 5.25
CA LEU A 169 -9.28 8.32 5.28
C LEU A 169 -8.49 7.56 6.36
N GLY A 170 -8.93 7.72 7.60
CA GLY A 170 -8.35 7.04 8.75
C GLY A 170 -7.36 7.86 9.57
N TRP A 171 -7.19 9.16 9.28
CA TRP A 171 -6.41 10.11 10.07
C TRP A 171 -7.19 11.39 10.33
N ASN A 172 -6.89 12.07 11.42
CA ASN A 172 -7.29 13.45 11.69
C ASN A 172 -6.24 14.16 12.56
N ASP A 173 -6.23 15.48 12.53
CA ASP A 173 -5.32 16.31 13.33
C ASP A 173 -5.80 16.55 14.77
N GLY A 174 -6.93 15.94 15.18
CA GLY A 174 -7.56 16.10 16.48
C GLY A 174 -8.46 17.32 16.58
N THR A 175 -8.74 18.01 15.48
CA THR A 175 -9.67 19.13 15.37
C THR A 175 -10.87 18.78 14.48
N GLU A 176 -11.80 19.72 14.29
CA GLU A 176 -12.91 19.59 13.35
C GLU A 176 -12.56 20.10 11.94
N GLN A 177 -11.29 20.52 11.71
CA GLN A 177 -10.84 20.97 10.40
C GLN A 177 -10.87 19.82 9.41
N GLU A 178 -11.48 20.02 8.24
CA GLU A 178 -11.52 19.03 7.16
C GLU A 178 -10.75 19.48 5.91
N ILE A 179 -10.61 20.77 5.68
CA ILE A 179 -9.94 21.30 4.49
C ILE A 179 -8.53 21.79 4.86
N PHE A 180 -7.54 21.13 4.31
CA PHE A 180 -6.12 21.37 4.55
C PHE A 180 -5.38 21.63 3.24
N SER A 181 -4.52 22.62 3.21
CA SER A 181 -3.48 22.71 2.19
C SER A 181 -2.47 21.57 2.36
N LEU A 182 -1.70 21.28 1.29
CA LEU A 182 -0.62 20.30 1.37
C LEU A 182 0.42 20.67 2.44
N ALA A 183 0.73 21.97 2.58
CA ALA A 183 1.65 22.45 3.59
C ALA A 183 1.14 22.17 5.02
N GLU A 184 -0.13 22.44 5.30
CA GLU A 184 -0.74 22.11 6.59
C GLU A 184 -0.78 20.60 6.85
N LEU A 185 -1.04 19.78 5.82
CA LEU A 185 -0.98 18.31 5.96
C LEU A 185 0.43 17.84 6.30
N ILE A 186 1.46 18.37 5.64
CA ILE A 186 2.87 18.03 5.92
C ILE A 186 3.24 18.39 7.36
N GLU A 187 2.81 19.56 7.85
CA GLU A 187 3.09 20.02 9.21
C GLU A 187 2.38 19.20 10.28
N LYS A 188 1.12 18.82 10.03
CA LYS A 188 0.25 18.22 11.04
C LYS A 188 0.23 16.69 11.02
N PHE A 189 0.64 16.07 9.93
CA PHE A 189 0.52 14.62 9.76
C PHE A 189 1.44 13.86 10.72
N ASP A 190 0.84 12.94 11.48
CA ASP A 190 1.54 12.04 12.38
C ASP A 190 0.96 10.63 12.22
N LEU A 191 1.83 9.64 11.91
CA LEU A 191 1.47 8.22 11.79
C LEU A 191 0.77 7.68 13.06
N LYS A 192 1.12 8.20 14.25
CA LYS A 192 0.52 7.78 15.53
C LYS A 192 -0.95 8.17 15.66
N ARG A 193 -1.42 9.11 14.85
CA ARG A 193 -2.81 9.55 14.81
C ARG A 193 -3.68 8.80 13.81
N ILE A 194 -3.09 7.85 13.08
CA ILE A 194 -3.85 6.98 12.19
C ILE A 194 -4.72 6.05 13.02
N HIS A 195 -6.00 5.97 12.68
CA HIS A 195 -6.95 5.09 13.35
C HIS A 195 -6.61 3.62 13.09
N LYS A 196 -6.88 2.76 14.07
CA LYS A 196 -6.66 1.30 13.92
C LYS A 196 -7.74 0.61 13.10
N SER A 197 -8.93 1.19 13.01
CA SER A 197 -10.07 0.63 12.27
C SER A 197 -10.06 1.07 10.82
N GLY A 198 -10.54 0.19 9.92
CA GLY A 198 -10.69 0.52 8.51
C GLY A 198 -11.64 1.70 8.28
N ALA A 199 -11.29 2.55 7.32
CA ALA A 199 -12.08 3.70 6.90
C ALA A 199 -12.93 3.36 5.68
N LYS A 200 -14.23 3.65 5.71
CA LYS A 200 -15.10 3.52 4.55
C LYS A 200 -14.78 4.60 3.52
N PHE A 201 -14.56 4.18 2.28
CA PHE A 201 -14.48 5.11 1.16
C PHE A 201 -15.87 5.69 0.88
N ASP A 202 -15.98 7.00 0.92
CA ASP A 202 -17.23 7.71 0.64
C ASP A 202 -17.06 8.53 -0.65
N PRO A 203 -17.64 8.08 -1.79
CA PRO A 203 -17.55 8.81 -3.06
C PRO A 203 -18.19 10.18 -3.02
N GLU A 204 -19.28 10.37 -2.28
CA GLU A 204 -19.96 11.66 -2.16
C GLU A 204 -19.14 12.65 -1.33
N LYS A 205 -18.53 12.18 -0.24
CA LYS A 205 -17.59 12.98 0.54
C LYS A 205 -16.38 13.38 -0.31
N ASN A 206 -15.88 12.49 -1.17
CA ASN A 206 -14.80 12.80 -2.11
C ASN A 206 -15.17 13.90 -3.09
N LYS A 207 -16.39 13.86 -3.69
CA LYS A 207 -16.92 14.93 -4.54
C LYS A 207 -17.09 16.25 -3.77
N TRP A 208 -17.54 16.18 -2.52
CA TRP A 208 -17.64 17.34 -1.66
C TRP A 208 -16.28 18.02 -1.45
N PHE A 209 -15.21 17.24 -1.18
CA PHE A 209 -13.86 17.79 -1.12
C PHE A 209 -13.48 18.49 -2.40
N ASN A 210 -13.70 17.84 -3.56
CA ASN A 210 -13.39 18.44 -4.85
C ASN A 210 -14.13 19.77 -5.06
N HIS A 211 -15.40 19.83 -4.68
CA HIS A 211 -16.20 21.05 -4.76
C HIS A 211 -15.61 22.18 -3.89
N GLN A 212 -15.13 21.89 -2.68
CA GLN A 212 -14.50 22.88 -1.80
C GLN A 212 -13.23 23.49 -2.44
N TYR A 213 -12.45 22.67 -3.14
CA TYR A 213 -11.26 23.15 -3.85
C TYR A 213 -11.61 23.88 -5.15
N LEU A 214 -12.66 23.44 -5.85
CA LEU A 214 -13.18 24.15 -7.03
C LEU A 214 -13.60 25.59 -6.69
N GLN A 215 -14.30 25.78 -5.58
CA GLN A 215 -14.74 27.10 -5.13
C GLN A 215 -13.59 28.06 -4.77
N LYS A 216 -12.40 27.55 -4.52
CA LYS A 216 -11.21 28.34 -4.24
C LYS A 216 -10.44 28.75 -5.50
N GLN A 217 -10.80 28.22 -6.68
CA GLN A 217 -10.13 28.54 -7.92
C GLN A 217 -10.53 29.91 -8.42
N THR A 218 -9.62 30.59 -9.12
CA THR A 218 -9.94 31.83 -9.82
C THR A 218 -10.63 31.54 -11.15
N ASN A 219 -11.37 32.51 -11.67
CA ASN A 219 -12.02 32.37 -12.98
C ASN A 219 -11.00 32.09 -14.08
N GLU A 220 -9.82 32.72 -14.01
CA GLU A 220 -8.73 32.55 -14.97
C GLU A 220 -8.21 31.11 -14.97
N SER A 221 -7.97 30.53 -13.76
CA SER A 221 -7.53 29.16 -13.61
C SER A 221 -8.56 28.16 -14.16
N LEU A 222 -9.85 28.40 -13.90
CA LEU A 222 -10.93 27.57 -14.40
C LEU A 222 -11.12 27.72 -15.92
N ALA A 223 -10.94 28.93 -16.47
CA ALA A 223 -11.09 29.19 -17.90
C ALA A 223 -10.08 28.39 -18.71
N GLU A 224 -8.82 28.31 -18.29
CA GLU A 224 -7.80 27.50 -18.97
C GLU A 224 -8.16 26.00 -19.00
N ALA A 225 -8.58 25.45 -17.86
CA ALA A 225 -8.99 24.04 -17.79
C ALA A 225 -10.25 23.77 -18.62
N PHE A 226 -11.19 24.72 -18.64
CA PHE A 226 -12.45 24.61 -19.35
C PHE A 226 -12.27 24.72 -20.87
N LYS A 227 -11.33 25.56 -21.31
CA LYS A 227 -10.99 25.71 -22.74
C LYS A 227 -10.56 24.38 -23.35
N VAL A 228 -9.69 23.62 -22.69
CA VAL A 228 -9.26 22.30 -23.17
C VAL A 228 -10.45 21.36 -23.38
N ILE A 229 -11.39 21.33 -22.43
CA ILE A 229 -12.58 20.47 -22.51
C ILE A 229 -13.50 20.93 -23.66
N LEU A 230 -13.63 22.24 -23.89
CA LEU A 230 -14.45 22.79 -24.99
C LEU A 230 -13.84 22.49 -26.35
N GLU A 231 -12.52 22.63 -26.49
CA GLU A 231 -11.78 22.31 -27.71
C GLU A 231 -11.89 20.81 -28.05
N GLU A 232 -11.78 19.91 -27.07
CA GLU A 232 -12.02 18.47 -27.27
C GLU A 232 -13.45 18.15 -27.75
N LYS A 233 -14.43 18.99 -27.40
CA LYS A 233 -15.82 18.89 -27.87
C LYS A 233 -16.09 19.65 -29.17
N GLY A 234 -15.05 20.20 -29.81
CA GLY A 234 -15.17 20.95 -31.05
C GLY A 234 -15.79 22.34 -30.91
N ILE A 235 -15.83 22.89 -29.70
CA ILE A 235 -16.31 24.23 -29.38
C ILE A 235 -15.14 25.19 -29.39
N SER A 236 -15.03 26.07 -30.38
CA SER A 236 -14.02 27.13 -30.40
C SER A 236 -14.43 28.27 -29.48
N THR A 237 -13.57 28.64 -28.53
CA THR A 237 -13.78 29.79 -27.64
C THR A 237 -12.64 30.78 -27.76
N SER A 238 -12.95 32.08 -27.90
CA SER A 238 -12.02 33.15 -27.56
C SER A 238 -12.18 33.44 -26.06
N LEU A 239 -11.09 33.48 -25.32
CA LEU A 239 -11.06 33.97 -23.92
C LEU A 239 -10.90 35.51 -23.99
N ASP A 240 -11.92 36.22 -24.44
CA ASP A 240 -12.00 37.70 -24.39
C ASP A 240 -12.81 38.11 -23.16
#